data_c8e53e16f0474284e3dc1c2896e749b8
#
_entry.id   c8e53e16f0474284e3dc1c2896e749b8
#
_cell.length_a   1.000
_cell.length_b   1.000
_cell.length_c   1.000
_cell.angle_alpha   90.00
_cell.angle_beta   90.00
_cell.angle_gamma   90.00
#
_symmetry.space_group_name_H-M   'P 1'
#
loop_
_entity.id
_entity.type
_entity.pdbx_description
1 polymer ?
#
loop_
_entity_poly.entity_id
_entity_poly.type
_entity_poly.pdbx_seq_one_letter_code
_entity_poly.pdbx_strand_id
1 'polypeptide(L)'
;MYGGAIMAEKDMVLETGEKETVSKNFIEQEIDKDLAEGVYDNVHTRFPPEPNGYLHIGHAKSILLNYGLAQKYDGTFNLRFDDTNPTKEKVEFVESIKADVKWLGADFENRLFFASDYFEKMYECAVFLIKKGKAFVCDLSAEEIREYRGDFNNPGKESPYRNRSVEENLRLFEEMKEGKYKDGEKVLRAKIDMASANINMRDPVIYRVAHMEHHNTGNKWCIYPMYDFAHPIEDAIEHITHSICTLEFEDHRPLYDWVVKECEF
;
A
#
# COMPACT_ATOMS: atom_id res chain seq x y z
N MET A 1 5.06 38.99 20.43
CA MET A 1 4.87 38.21 21.66
C MET A 1 3.39 37.91 21.81
N TYR A 2 2.95 36.76 21.38
CA TYR A 2 1.71 36.12 21.81
C TYR A 2 1.98 34.63 21.85
N GLY A 3 2.36 34.16 23.03
CA GLY A 3 2.40 32.75 23.35
C GLY A 3 1.02 32.30 23.79
N GLY A 4 0.34 31.51 22.99
CA GLY A 4 -0.87 30.80 23.36
C GLY A 4 -0.52 29.38 23.72
N ALA A 5 -0.36 29.11 25.02
CA ALA A 5 -0.26 27.75 25.54
C ALA A 5 -1.62 27.08 25.39
N ILE A 6 -1.69 25.98 24.63
CA ILE A 6 -2.80 25.04 24.66
C ILE A 6 -2.64 24.26 25.96
N MET A 7 -3.46 24.58 26.96
CA MET A 7 -3.52 23.83 28.19
C MET A 7 -4.20 22.49 27.93
N ALA A 8 -3.51 21.43 28.28
CA ALA A 8 -4.13 20.13 28.43
C ALA A 8 -5.25 20.23 29.49
N GLU A 9 -6.47 19.93 29.12
CA GLU A 9 -7.58 19.75 30.06
C GLU A 9 -7.25 18.56 30.94
N LYS A 10 -6.87 18.88 32.17
CA LYS A 10 -6.84 17.92 33.26
C LYS A 10 -8.27 17.53 33.60
N ASP A 11 -8.47 16.23 33.74
CA ASP A 11 -9.67 15.60 34.25
C ASP A 11 -10.33 16.39 35.34
N MET A 12 -11.51 16.94 35.09
CA MET A 12 -12.41 17.44 36.10
C MET A 12 -13.22 16.23 36.61
N VAL A 13 -12.74 15.63 37.67
CA VAL A 13 -13.47 14.61 38.41
C VAL A 13 -14.67 15.30 39.09
N LEU A 14 -15.84 15.15 38.53
CA LEU A 14 -17.08 15.34 39.21
C LEU A 14 -17.32 14.13 40.12
N GLU A 15 -17.51 14.38 41.41
CA GLU A 15 -17.84 13.36 42.45
C GLU A 15 -19.26 12.79 42.27
N THR A 16 -19.55 12.21 41.13
CA THR A 16 -20.69 11.30 40.96
C THR A 16 -20.15 10.09 40.20
N GLY A 17 -20.05 8.95 40.87
CA GLY A 17 -19.35 7.73 40.48
C GLY A 17 -19.91 7.01 39.25
N GLU A 18 -20.32 7.72 38.21
CA GLU A 18 -20.58 7.20 36.88
C GLU A 18 -19.40 7.56 35.98
N LYS A 19 -18.56 6.57 35.64
CA LYS A 19 -17.63 6.68 34.54
C LYS A 19 -18.47 6.93 33.30
N GLU A 20 -18.43 8.16 32.75
CA GLU A 20 -18.89 8.40 31.39
C GLU A 20 -18.16 7.42 30.49
N THR A 21 -18.86 6.44 29.96
CA THR A 21 -18.36 5.57 28.90
C THR A 21 -18.32 6.42 27.64
N VAL A 22 -17.17 7.00 27.35
CA VAL A 22 -16.93 7.67 26.06
C VAL A 22 -17.21 6.64 24.97
N SER A 23 -18.22 6.92 24.15
CA SER A 23 -18.61 6.05 23.04
C SER A 23 -17.42 5.90 22.08
N LYS A 24 -16.87 4.69 21.98
CA LYS A 24 -15.79 4.37 21.06
C LYS A 24 -16.34 4.26 19.63
N ASN A 25 -15.62 4.79 18.66
CA ASN A 25 -15.94 4.58 17.26
C ASN A 25 -15.65 3.12 16.84
N PHE A 26 -16.12 2.71 15.66
CA PHE A 26 -16.00 1.31 15.23
C PHE A 26 -14.54 0.85 15.05
N ILE A 27 -13.62 1.75 14.64
CA ILE A 27 -12.19 1.43 14.50
C ILE A 27 -11.60 1.10 15.86
N GLU A 28 -11.91 1.92 16.88
CA GLU A 28 -11.46 1.69 18.24
C GLU A 28 -12.04 0.39 18.84
N GLN A 29 -13.27 0.04 18.48
CA GLN A 29 -13.87 -1.22 18.91
C GLN A 29 -13.16 -2.43 18.32
N GLU A 30 -12.78 -2.38 17.03
CA GLU A 30 -12.00 -3.45 16.39
C GLU A 30 -10.59 -3.54 16.97
N ILE A 31 -9.91 -2.41 17.20
CA ILE A 31 -8.59 -2.40 17.84
C ILE A 31 -8.66 -3.02 19.24
N ASP A 32 -9.65 -2.62 20.07
CA ASP A 32 -9.82 -3.19 21.40
C ASP A 32 -10.04 -4.70 21.37
N LYS A 33 -10.81 -5.17 20.39
CA LYS A 33 -11.08 -6.59 20.20
C LYS A 33 -9.80 -7.34 19.82
N ASP A 34 -9.06 -6.84 18.82
CA ASP A 34 -7.83 -7.46 18.36
C ASP A 34 -6.77 -7.56 19.46
N LEU A 35 -6.64 -6.50 20.30
CA LEU A 35 -5.76 -6.50 21.45
C LEU A 35 -6.24 -7.47 22.55
N ALA A 36 -7.55 -7.51 22.82
CA ALA A 36 -8.13 -8.40 23.85
C ALA A 36 -8.06 -9.89 23.46
N GLU A 37 -8.19 -10.19 22.17
CA GLU A 37 -8.08 -11.54 21.62
C GLU A 37 -6.63 -11.98 21.38
N GLY A 38 -5.66 -11.06 21.56
CA GLY A 38 -4.23 -11.33 21.33
C GLY A 38 -3.87 -11.52 19.84
N VAL A 39 -4.65 -10.94 18.93
CA VAL A 39 -4.34 -10.91 17.49
C VAL A 39 -3.09 -10.07 17.27
N TYR A 40 -3.00 -8.95 17.99
CA TYR A 40 -1.83 -8.06 18.01
C TYR A 40 -1.50 -7.67 19.45
N ASP A 41 -0.20 -7.44 19.72
CA ASP A 41 0.30 -6.99 21.03
C ASP A 41 0.39 -5.46 21.14
N ASN A 42 0.30 -4.76 20.00
CA ASN A 42 0.43 -3.30 19.91
C ASN A 42 -0.40 -2.73 18.76
N VAL A 43 -0.47 -1.40 18.69
CA VAL A 43 -1.09 -0.68 17.57
C VAL A 43 -0.01 0.00 16.76
N HIS A 44 0.15 -0.39 15.50
CA HIS A 44 1.08 0.20 14.56
C HIS A 44 0.33 0.65 13.32
N THR A 45 0.27 1.96 13.11
CA THR A 45 -0.43 2.60 12.00
C THR A 45 0.55 3.32 11.08
N ARG A 46 0.07 3.75 9.91
CA ARG A 46 0.88 4.52 8.96
C ARG A 46 0.04 5.51 8.17
N PHE A 47 0.68 6.55 7.65
CA PHE A 47 0.16 7.41 6.61
C PHE A 47 1.04 7.23 5.36
N PRO A 48 0.49 6.67 4.24
CA PRO A 48 1.25 6.31 3.05
C PRO A 48 0.95 7.23 1.85
N PRO A 49 1.37 8.50 1.85
CA PRO A 49 1.08 9.39 0.73
C PRO A 49 1.95 9.08 -0.50
N GLU A 50 1.36 9.19 -1.71
CA GLU A 50 2.14 9.34 -2.95
C GLU A 50 2.77 10.75 -2.98
N PRO A 51 4.09 10.90 -3.25
CA PRO A 51 4.74 12.22 -3.35
C PRO A 51 4.51 12.86 -4.73
N ASN A 52 3.25 12.97 -5.16
CA ASN A 52 2.82 13.45 -6.48
C ASN A 52 2.08 14.79 -6.44
N GLY A 53 1.95 15.41 -5.28
CA GLY A 53 1.25 16.69 -5.07
C GLY A 53 1.28 17.14 -3.61
N TYR A 54 0.71 18.33 -3.38
CA TYR A 54 0.52 18.88 -2.04
C TYR A 54 -0.65 18.21 -1.32
N LEU A 55 -0.57 18.16 0.02
CA LEU A 55 -1.65 17.61 0.84
C LEU A 55 -2.89 18.53 0.80
N HIS A 56 -4.05 17.95 1.04
CA HIS A 56 -5.32 18.64 1.23
C HIS A 56 -6.02 18.16 2.51
N ILE A 57 -7.17 18.76 2.84
CA ILE A 57 -7.88 18.48 4.10
C ILE A 57 -8.26 17.00 4.30
N GLY A 58 -8.48 16.24 3.21
CA GLY A 58 -8.70 14.80 3.28
C GLY A 58 -7.50 14.04 3.82
N HIS A 59 -6.29 14.42 3.42
CA HIS A 59 -5.05 13.86 3.95
C HIS A 59 -4.85 14.23 5.42
N ALA A 60 -5.16 15.47 5.82
CA ALA A 60 -5.07 15.88 7.22
C ALA A 60 -5.94 15.01 8.13
N LYS A 61 -7.17 14.68 7.70
CA LYS A 61 -8.05 13.76 8.42
C LYS A 61 -7.41 12.37 8.59
N SER A 62 -6.81 11.82 7.54
CA SER A 62 -6.15 10.52 7.58
C SER A 62 -4.93 10.52 8.50
N ILE A 63 -4.10 11.57 8.44
CA ILE A 63 -2.93 11.74 9.31
C ILE A 63 -3.35 11.75 10.78
N LEU A 64 -4.31 12.62 11.13
CA LEU A 64 -4.77 12.77 12.50
C LEU A 64 -5.46 11.52 13.04
N LEU A 65 -6.17 10.76 12.20
CA LEU A 65 -6.77 9.50 12.58
C LEU A 65 -5.70 8.44 12.90
N ASN A 66 -4.78 8.21 11.98
CA ASN A 66 -3.74 7.18 12.15
C ASN A 66 -2.80 7.51 13.33
N TYR A 67 -2.34 8.77 13.40
CA TYR A 67 -1.48 9.22 14.48
C TYR A 67 -2.21 9.22 15.83
N GLY A 68 -3.46 9.71 15.87
CA GLY A 68 -4.27 9.73 17.08
C GLY A 68 -4.55 8.34 17.65
N LEU A 69 -4.79 7.35 16.78
CA LEU A 69 -4.94 5.95 17.21
C LEU A 69 -3.62 5.40 17.78
N ALA A 70 -2.50 5.62 17.08
CA ALA A 70 -1.21 5.21 17.62
C ALA A 70 -0.95 5.81 19.01
N GLN A 71 -1.18 7.11 19.19
CA GLN A 71 -1.03 7.76 20.50
C GLN A 71 -1.99 7.22 21.57
N LYS A 72 -3.27 7.02 21.20
CA LYS A 72 -4.29 6.56 22.14
C LYS A 72 -3.98 5.18 22.73
N TYR A 73 -3.36 4.33 21.94
CA TYR A 73 -3.03 2.95 22.31
C TYR A 73 -1.55 2.75 22.66
N ASP A 74 -0.81 3.83 22.91
CA ASP A 74 0.64 3.79 23.21
C ASP A 74 1.44 3.01 22.15
N GLY A 75 1.00 3.15 20.91
CA GLY A 75 1.52 2.46 19.74
C GLY A 75 2.51 3.30 18.92
N THR A 76 2.69 2.94 17.66
CA THR A 76 3.63 3.59 16.75
C THR A 76 2.96 4.08 15.47
N PHE A 77 3.54 5.12 14.86
CA PHE A 77 3.05 5.72 13.61
C PHE A 77 4.19 5.89 12.62
N ASN A 78 4.01 5.40 11.38
CA ASN A 78 4.97 5.56 10.29
C ASN A 78 4.48 6.60 9.28
N LEU A 79 5.40 7.40 8.75
CA LEU A 79 5.23 8.11 7.48
C LEU A 79 5.95 7.31 6.41
N ARG A 80 5.21 6.72 5.46
CA ARG A 80 5.78 5.97 4.34
C ARG A 80 5.35 6.60 3.03
N PHE A 81 6.30 7.07 2.24
CA PHE A 81 6.01 7.53 0.89
C PHE A 81 5.81 6.35 -0.06
N ASP A 82 4.63 6.27 -0.66
CA ASP A 82 4.35 5.34 -1.75
C ASP A 82 4.91 5.93 -3.06
N ASP A 83 6.21 5.73 -3.26
CA ASP A 83 6.95 6.21 -4.42
C ASP A 83 7.16 5.09 -5.46
N THR A 84 6.08 4.38 -5.80
CA THR A 84 6.07 3.31 -6.81
C THR A 84 5.89 3.80 -8.25
N ASN A 85 5.58 5.09 -8.43
CA ASN A 85 5.27 5.68 -9.72
C ASN A 85 6.21 6.84 -10.10
N PRO A 86 7.36 6.58 -10.74
CA PRO A 86 8.38 7.60 -11.03
C PRO A 86 7.90 8.74 -11.94
N THR A 87 6.73 8.61 -12.58
CA THR A 87 6.24 9.60 -13.55
C THR A 87 5.78 10.91 -12.95
N LYS A 88 5.43 10.94 -11.67
CA LYS A 88 4.76 12.06 -11.00
C LYS A 88 5.45 12.54 -9.72
N GLU A 89 6.37 11.77 -9.21
CA GLU A 89 7.00 11.97 -7.91
C GLU A 89 8.09 13.03 -7.95
N LYS A 90 8.11 13.91 -6.94
CA LYS A 90 9.09 14.98 -6.82
C LYS A 90 9.54 15.16 -5.37
N VAL A 91 10.83 15.40 -5.20
CA VAL A 91 11.44 15.72 -3.89
C VAL A 91 10.76 16.91 -3.21
N GLU A 92 10.30 17.91 -3.98
CA GLU A 92 9.55 19.05 -3.47
C GLU A 92 8.30 18.60 -2.69
N PHE A 93 7.56 17.63 -3.21
CA PHE A 93 6.36 17.13 -2.54
C PHE A 93 6.69 16.31 -1.30
N VAL A 94 7.78 15.54 -1.33
CA VAL A 94 8.27 14.82 -0.15
C VAL A 94 8.54 15.79 1.00
N GLU A 95 9.29 16.87 0.75
CA GLU A 95 9.61 17.86 1.80
C GLU A 95 8.37 18.64 2.29
N SER A 96 7.46 19.00 1.38
CA SER A 96 6.19 19.64 1.75
C SER A 96 5.34 18.72 2.63
N ILE A 97 5.16 17.46 2.26
CA ILE A 97 4.37 16.49 3.03
C ILE A 97 4.96 16.28 4.42
N LYS A 98 6.28 16.13 4.53
CA LYS A 98 6.96 16.03 5.84
C LYS A 98 6.69 17.24 6.73
N ALA A 99 6.74 18.44 6.15
CA ALA A 99 6.45 19.68 6.86
C ALA A 99 4.98 19.75 7.32
N ASP A 100 4.05 19.38 6.46
CA ASP A 100 2.61 19.40 6.75
C ASP A 100 2.23 18.37 7.85
N VAL A 101 2.80 17.15 7.80
CA VAL A 101 2.60 16.13 8.83
C VAL A 101 3.05 16.64 10.20
N LYS A 102 4.25 17.25 10.26
CA LYS A 102 4.76 17.87 11.50
C LYS A 102 3.94 19.06 11.95
N TRP A 103 3.49 19.90 11.02
CA TRP A 103 2.63 21.04 11.32
C TRP A 103 1.29 20.62 11.94
N LEU A 104 0.74 19.49 11.53
CA LEU A 104 -0.45 18.88 12.13
C LEU A 104 -0.19 18.28 13.51
N GLY A 105 1.06 18.28 13.99
CA GLY A 105 1.45 17.71 15.27
C GLY A 105 1.69 16.22 15.25
N ALA A 106 1.66 15.58 14.08
CA ALA A 106 1.96 14.17 13.95
C ALA A 106 3.49 13.97 13.88
N ASP A 107 4.02 13.27 14.87
CA ASP A 107 5.44 12.95 14.94
C ASP A 107 5.67 11.50 14.50
N PHE A 108 6.45 11.34 13.44
CA PHE A 108 6.90 10.04 12.95
C PHE A 108 8.33 9.68 13.41
N GLU A 109 8.94 10.54 14.24
CA GLU A 109 10.30 10.36 14.79
C GLU A 109 11.32 9.98 13.70
N ASN A 110 11.93 8.77 13.81
CA ASN A 110 12.81 8.17 12.80
C ASN A 110 12.11 7.13 11.91
N ARG A 111 10.77 7.07 11.93
CA ARG A 111 9.95 6.14 11.15
C ARG A 111 9.47 6.76 9.83
N LEU A 112 10.43 7.21 9.04
CA LEU A 112 10.24 7.68 7.67
C LEU A 112 10.73 6.61 6.71
N PHE A 113 9.84 6.13 5.84
CA PHE A 113 10.11 5.06 4.89
C PHE A 113 9.69 5.44 3.49
N PHE A 114 10.24 4.74 2.51
CA PHE A 114 9.87 4.84 1.10
C PHE A 114 9.57 3.46 0.53
N ALA A 115 8.54 3.34 -0.31
CA ALA A 115 8.26 2.10 -1.03
C ALA A 115 9.48 1.62 -1.82
N SER A 116 10.23 2.56 -2.39
CA SER A 116 11.47 2.29 -3.15
C SER A 116 12.59 1.66 -2.32
N ASP A 117 12.57 1.77 -0.99
CA ASP A 117 13.52 1.07 -0.10
C ASP A 117 13.30 -0.44 -0.13
N TYR A 118 12.10 -0.88 -0.51
CA TYR A 118 11.67 -2.27 -0.55
C TYR A 118 11.61 -2.89 -1.95
N PHE A 119 12.01 -2.18 -3.01
CA PHE A 119 11.91 -2.66 -4.39
C PHE A 119 12.61 -4.00 -4.64
N GLU A 120 13.77 -4.23 -4.01
CA GLU A 120 14.46 -5.52 -4.11
C GLU A 120 13.60 -6.64 -3.49
N LYS A 121 13.01 -6.40 -2.32
CA LYS A 121 12.13 -7.36 -1.64
C LYS A 121 10.85 -7.63 -2.42
N MET A 122 10.26 -6.61 -3.00
CA MET A 122 9.09 -6.75 -3.89
C MET A 122 9.42 -7.56 -5.13
N TYR A 123 10.61 -7.35 -5.72
CA TYR A 123 11.09 -8.17 -6.83
C TYR A 123 11.27 -9.64 -6.44
N GLU A 124 11.87 -9.92 -5.28
CA GLU A 124 11.98 -11.28 -4.73
C GLU A 124 10.61 -11.94 -4.54
N CYS A 125 9.62 -11.20 -4.01
CA CYS A 125 8.25 -11.68 -3.85
C CYS A 125 7.61 -11.99 -5.22
N ALA A 126 7.81 -11.15 -6.23
CA ALA A 126 7.31 -11.40 -7.58
C ALA A 126 7.94 -12.66 -8.20
N VAL A 127 9.26 -12.84 -8.06
CA VAL A 127 9.96 -14.06 -8.48
C VAL A 127 9.42 -15.30 -7.74
N PHE A 128 9.14 -15.17 -6.45
CA PHE A 128 8.56 -16.25 -5.65
C PHE A 128 7.16 -16.63 -6.15
N LEU A 129 6.29 -15.65 -6.45
CA LEU A 129 4.98 -15.91 -7.05
C LEU A 129 5.08 -16.63 -8.42
N ILE A 130 6.03 -16.23 -9.26
CA ILE A 130 6.28 -16.94 -10.53
C ILE A 130 6.66 -18.41 -10.26
N LYS A 131 7.58 -18.66 -9.34
CA LYS A 131 8.00 -20.04 -8.95
C LYS A 131 6.84 -20.87 -8.43
N LYS A 132 5.90 -20.26 -7.71
CA LYS A 132 4.65 -20.90 -7.23
C LYS A 132 3.61 -21.10 -8.36
N GLY A 133 3.86 -20.61 -9.58
CA GLY A 133 2.87 -20.62 -10.66
C GLY A 133 1.68 -19.65 -10.41
N LYS A 134 1.89 -18.63 -9.56
CA LYS A 134 0.90 -17.61 -9.16
C LYS A 134 1.09 -16.26 -9.87
N ALA A 135 2.06 -16.16 -10.76
CA ALA A 135 2.24 -14.99 -11.62
C ALA A 135 2.79 -15.40 -12.99
N PHE A 136 2.49 -14.60 -14.00
CA PHE A 136 2.93 -14.83 -15.39
C PHE A 136 3.20 -13.51 -16.11
N VAL A 137 4.17 -13.53 -17.00
CA VAL A 137 4.46 -12.40 -17.91
C VAL A 137 3.46 -12.40 -19.06
N CYS A 138 2.86 -11.24 -19.30
CA CYS A 138 1.82 -11.03 -20.30
C CYS A 138 2.27 -9.98 -21.31
N ASP A 139 2.07 -10.27 -22.60
CA ASP A 139 2.44 -9.40 -23.71
C ASP A 139 1.24 -8.62 -24.28
N LEU A 140 0.07 -8.73 -23.66
CA LEU A 140 -1.10 -7.93 -24.03
C LEU A 140 -0.87 -6.47 -23.67
N SER A 141 -1.28 -5.59 -24.57
CA SER A 141 -1.33 -4.14 -24.31
C SER A 141 -2.32 -3.80 -23.20
N ALA A 142 -2.24 -2.59 -22.67
CA ALA A 142 -3.17 -2.12 -21.64
C ALA A 142 -4.64 -2.13 -22.11
N GLU A 143 -4.89 -1.89 -23.40
CA GLU A 143 -6.23 -1.94 -24.00
C GLU A 143 -6.74 -3.37 -24.07
N GLU A 144 -5.92 -4.30 -24.56
CA GLU A 144 -6.26 -5.72 -24.61
C GLU A 144 -6.47 -6.31 -23.21
N ILE A 145 -5.65 -5.96 -22.23
CA ILE A 145 -5.85 -6.38 -20.83
C ILE A 145 -7.20 -5.89 -20.31
N ARG A 146 -7.59 -4.66 -20.63
CA ARG A 146 -8.90 -4.12 -20.24
C ARG A 146 -10.05 -4.89 -20.89
N GLU A 147 -9.93 -5.21 -22.18
CA GLU A 147 -10.91 -6.01 -22.91
C GLU A 147 -11.02 -7.43 -22.32
N TYR A 148 -9.87 -8.10 -22.11
CA TYR A 148 -9.83 -9.45 -21.55
C TYR A 148 -10.36 -9.51 -20.12
N ARG A 149 -10.16 -8.46 -19.33
CA ARG A 149 -10.67 -8.39 -17.96
C ARG A 149 -12.20 -8.39 -17.89
N GLY A 150 -12.88 -7.91 -18.93
CA GLY A 150 -14.33 -7.78 -18.97
C GLY A 150 -14.85 -6.67 -18.06
N ASP A 151 -16.12 -6.75 -17.73
CA ASP A 151 -16.84 -5.77 -16.91
C ASP A 151 -17.69 -6.45 -15.82
N PHE A 152 -18.53 -5.69 -15.10
CA PHE A 152 -19.39 -6.23 -14.03
C PHE A 152 -20.41 -7.25 -14.52
N ASN A 153 -20.85 -7.19 -15.79
CA ASN A 153 -21.85 -8.07 -16.36
C ASN A 153 -21.23 -9.26 -17.11
N ASN A 154 -19.96 -9.12 -17.51
CA ASN A 154 -19.26 -10.10 -18.33
C ASN A 154 -18.00 -10.58 -17.62
N PRO A 155 -17.81 -11.90 -17.43
CA PRO A 155 -16.57 -12.44 -16.87
C PRO A 155 -15.39 -12.13 -17.79
N GLY A 156 -14.22 -12.14 -17.24
CA GLY A 156 -12.98 -11.98 -17.99
C GLY A 156 -12.63 -13.21 -18.81
N LYS A 157 -11.72 -13.03 -19.78
CA LYS A 157 -11.13 -14.09 -20.60
C LYS A 157 -9.68 -14.29 -20.17
N GLU A 158 -9.22 -15.54 -20.16
CA GLU A 158 -7.81 -15.84 -19.91
C GLU A 158 -6.91 -15.27 -21.02
N SER A 159 -5.79 -14.69 -20.63
CA SER A 159 -4.74 -14.28 -21.55
C SER A 159 -4.12 -15.52 -22.24
N PRO A 160 -3.78 -15.44 -23.53
CA PRO A 160 -3.04 -16.54 -24.20
C PRO A 160 -1.68 -16.83 -23.55
N TYR A 161 -1.15 -15.89 -22.77
CA TYR A 161 0.14 -15.99 -22.10
C TYR A 161 0.04 -16.56 -20.67
N ARG A 162 -1.17 -16.78 -20.16
CA ARG A 162 -1.44 -17.17 -18.77
C ARG A 162 -0.80 -18.51 -18.38
N ASN A 163 -0.61 -19.41 -19.34
CA ASN A 163 -0.13 -20.75 -19.12
C ASN A 163 1.32 -20.98 -19.61
N ARG A 164 2.12 -19.91 -19.72
CA ARG A 164 3.58 -20.03 -19.93
C ARG A 164 4.22 -20.82 -18.80
N SER A 165 5.30 -21.56 -19.10
CA SER A 165 6.03 -22.31 -18.07
C SER A 165 6.68 -21.37 -17.05
N VAL A 166 6.98 -21.91 -15.88
CA VAL A 166 7.66 -21.15 -14.81
C VAL A 166 9.02 -20.64 -15.31
N GLU A 167 9.76 -21.48 -16.01
CA GLU A 167 11.10 -21.17 -16.55
C GLU A 167 11.04 -20.00 -17.54
N GLU A 168 10.04 -20.02 -18.43
CA GLU A 168 9.85 -18.94 -19.41
C GLU A 168 9.46 -17.66 -18.71
N ASN A 169 8.54 -17.69 -17.75
CA ASN A 169 8.13 -16.50 -16.98
C ASN A 169 9.30 -15.93 -16.20
N LEU A 170 10.15 -16.72 -15.55
CA LEU A 170 11.33 -16.25 -14.84
C LEU A 170 12.31 -15.56 -15.79
N ARG A 171 12.61 -16.17 -16.92
CA ARG A 171 13.49 -15.58 -17.95
C ARG A 171 12.95 -14.24 -18.46
N LEU A 172 11.66 -14.18 -18.80
CA LEU A 172 11.03 -12.96 -19.31
C LEU A 172 10.99 -11.85 -18.26
N PHE A 173 10.74 -12.18 -16.99
CA PHE A 173 10.70 -11.19 -15.91
C PHE A 173 12.09 -10.64 -15.58
N GLU A 174 13.13 -11.47 -15.66
CA GLU A 174 14.52 -11.01 -15.56
C GLU A 174 14.89 -10.09 -16.74
N GLU A 175 14.50 -10.46 -17.96
CA GLU A 175 14.70 -9.62 -19.15
C GLU A 175 13.94 -8.28 -19.08
N MET A 176 12.76 -8.25 -18.41
CA MET A 176 12.06 -6.99 -18.09
C MET A 176 12.91 -6.13 -17.15
N LYS A 177 13.49 -6.70 -16.08
CA LYS A 177 14.38 -5.99 -15.14
C LYS A 177 15.66 -5.48 -15.82
N GLU A 178 16.19 -6.22 -16.79
CA GLU A 178 17.37 -5.84 -17.59
C GLU A 178 17.07 -4.76 -18.64
N GLY A 179 15.82 -4.33 -18.79
CA GLY A 179 15.43 -3.27 -19.73
C GLY A 179 15.37 -3.71 -21.19
N LYS A 180 15.19 -5.00 -21.47
CA LYS A 180 15.12 -5.51 -22.85
C LYS A 180 13.81 -5.20 -23.57
N TYR A 181 12.79 -4.74 -22.87
CA TYR A 181 11.46 -4.47 -23.39
C TYR A 181 11.09 -2.99 -23.23
N LYS A 182 10.29 -2.47 -24.17
CA LYS A 182 9.80 -1.10 -24.15
C LYS A 182 8.68 -0.94 -23.09
N ASP A 183 8.41 0.30 -22.73
CA ASP A 183 7.28 0.64 -21.88
C ASP A 183 5.97 0.12 -22.46
N GLY A 184 5.20 -0.59 -21.64
CA GLY A 184 3.94 -1.19 -22.04
C GLY A 184 4.03 -2.46 -22.89
N GLU A 185 5.23 -2.93 -23.27
CA GLU A 185 5.39 -4.12 -24.09
C GLU A 185 5.14 -5.41 -23.30
N LYS A 186 5.52 -5.43 -22.03
CA LYS A 186 5.28 -6.55 -21.12
C LYS A 186 4.90 -6.07 -19.73
N VAL A 187 4.05 -6.86 -19.07
CA VAL A 187 3.68 -6.71 -17.67
C VAL A 187 3.75 -8.04 -16.96
N LEU A 188 3.95 -8.02 -15.64
CA LEU A 188 3.72 -9.21 -14.81
C LEU A 188 2.30 -9.14 -14.24
N ARG A 189 1.55 -10.22 -14.37
CA ARG A 189 0.20 -10.34 -13.83
C ARG A 189 0.13 -11.43 -12.77
N ALA A 190 -0.64 -11.19 -11.70
CA ALA A 190 -1.02 -12.25 -10.78
C ALA A 190 -1.95 -13.24 -11.49
N LYS A 191 -1.85 -14.54 -11.15
CA LYS A 191 -2.68 -15.61 -11.69
C LYS A 191 -3.70 -16.00 -10.64
N ILE A 192 -4.90 -15.42 -10.72
CA ILE A 192 -5.96 -15.59 -9.71
C ILE A 192 -7.21 -16.21 -10.33
N ASP A 193 -8.19 -15.39 -10.72
CA ASP A 193 -9.46 -15.88 -11.26
C ASP A 193 -10.10 -14.86 -12.21
N MET A 194 -10.12 -15.17 -13.49
CA MET A 194 -10.72 -14.31 -14.53
C MET A 194 -12.25 -14.27 -14.48
N ALA A 195 -12.91 -15.19 -13.74
CA ALA A 195 -14.35 -15.22 -13.54
C ALA A 195 -14.82 -14.51 -12.25
N SER A 196 -13.88 -14.00 -11.44
CA SER A 196 -14.21 -13.33 -10.18
C SER A 196 -15.21 -12.20 -10.37
N ALA A 197 -16.20 -12.08 -9.46
CA ALA A 197 -17.11 -10.93 -9.41
C ALA A 197 -16.34 -9.62 -9.11
N ASN A 198 -15.28 -9.70 -8.30
CA ASN A 198 -14.38 -8.59 -8.05
C ASN A 198 -13.38 -8.45 -9.20
N ILE A 199 -13.48 -7.36 -9.96
CA ILE A 199 -12.63 -7.08 -11.12
C ILE A 199 -11.13 -6.99 -10.73
N ASN A 200 -10.82 -6.53 -9.51
CA ASN A 200 -9.43 -6.45 -9.01
C ASN A 200 -8.77 -7.82 -8.83
N MET A 201 -9.56 -8.90 -8.78
CA MET A 201 -9.07 -10.28 -8.68
C MET A 201 -8.92 -10.97 -10.04
N ARG A 202 -9.25 -10.29 -11.16
CA ARG A 202 -9.15 -10.85 -12.52
C ARG A 202 -7.76 -10.68 -13.10
N ASP A 203 -6.83 -11.50 -12.62
CA ASP A 203 -5.41 -11.52 -13.01
C ASP A 203 -4.82 -10.08 -13.12
N PRO A 204 -4.76 -9.32 -12.01
CA PRO A 204 -4.31 -7.93 -12.03
C PRO A 204 -2.83 -7.82 -12.43
N VAL A 205 -2.47 -6.68 -13.03
CA VAL A 205 -1.08 -6.32 -13.27
C VAL A 205 -0.43 -6.00 -11.92
N ILE A 206 0.73 -6.61 -11.65
CA ILE A 206 1.50 -6.41 -10.42
C ILE A 206 2.87 -5.75 -10.67
N TYR A 207 3.41 -5.83 -11.89
CA TYR A 207 4.61 -5.10 -12.34
C TYR A 207 4.45 -4.60 -13.76
N ARG A 208 5.05 -3.44 -14.05
CA ARG A 208 5.11 -2.83 -15.39
C ARG A 208 6.54 -2.42 -15.74
N VAL A 209 6.84 -2.35 -17.05
CA VAL A 209 8.06 -1.74 -17.57
C VAL A 209 7.83 -0.22 -17.68
N ALA A 210 8.78 0.57 -17.17
CA ALA A 210 8.82 2.02 -17.30
C ALA A 210 10.27 2.51 -17.24
N HIS A 211 10.79 3.02 -18.35
CA HIS A 211 12.16 3.56 -18.44
C HIS A 211 12.16 5.02 -18.02
N MET A 212 12.21 5.24 -16.72
CA MET A 212 12.19 6.57 -16.11
C MET A 212 13.16 6.64 -14.95
N GLU A 213 13.77 7.80 -14.77
CA GLU A 213 14.56 8.08 -13.58
C GLU A 213 13.66 8.24 -12.36
N HIS A 214 13.97 7.50 -11.31
CA HIS A 214 13.24 7.53 -10.04
C HIS A 214 13.92 8.49 -9.06
N HIS A 215 13.17 9.32 -8.36
CA HIS A 215 13.70 10.36 -7.46
C HIS A 215 14.64 9.84 -6.37
N ASN A 216 14.46 8.60 -5.91
CA ASN A 216 15.23 7.97 -4.84
C ASN A 216 16.23 6.93 -5.37
N THR A 217 15.86 6.11 -6.35
CA THR A 217 16.70 5.01 -6.86
C THR A 217 17.41 5.31 -8.17
N GLY A 218 17.17 6.47 -8.78
CA GLY A 218 17.76 6.88 -10.05
C GLY A 218 17.37 5.92 -11.19
N ASN A 219 18.35 5.44 -11.93
CA ASN A 219 18.17 4.53 -13.07
C ASN A 219 18.42 3.05 -12.70
N LYS A 220 18.37 2.68 -11.41
CA LYS A 220 18.60 1.29 -10.96
C LYS A 220 17.51 0.35 -11.48
N TRP A 221 16.27 0.84 -11.60
CA TRP A 221 15.10 0.07 -11.97
C TRP A 221 14.48 0.59 -13.27
N CYS A 222 13.97 -0.31 -14.10
CA CYS A 222 13.12 -0.02 -15.26
C CYS A 222 11.82 -0.86 -15.24
N ILE A 223 11.58 -1.57 -14.13
CA ILE A 223 10.30 -2.20 -13.81
C ILE A 223 9.85 -1.72 -12.44
N TYR A 224 8.57 -1.46 -12.29
CA TYR A 224 7.99 -0.92 -11.06
C TYR A 224 6.77 -1.73 -10.64
N PRO A 225 6.63 -2.00 -9.33
CA PRO A 225 5.44 -2.67 -8.81
C PRO A 225 4.21 -1.76 -8.95
N MET A 226 3.06 -2.36 -9.07
CA MET A 226 1.79 -1.64 -8.97
C MET A 226 1.41 -1.47 -7.50
N TYR A 227 0.67 -0.40 -7.20
CA TYR A 227 0.22 -0.06 -5.85
C TYR A 227 -0.36 -1.26 -5.07
N ASP A 228 -1.31 -1.99 -5.69
CA ASP A 228 -1.99 -3.11 -5.04
C ASP A 228 -1.07 -4.31 -4.71
N PHE A 229 0.11 -4.36 -5.32
CA PHE A 229 1.14 -5.35 -5.01
C PHE A 229 2.15 -4.83 -3.98
N ALA A 230 2.58 -3.58 -4.12
CA ALA A 230 3.58 -2.97 -3.25
C ALA A 230 3.05 -2.77 -1.82
N HIS A 231 1.88 -2.14 -1.69
CA HIS A 231 1.32 -1.72 -0.42
C HIS A 231 1.14 -2.83 0.63
N PRO A 232 0.60 -4.03 0.31
CA PRO A 232 0.55 -5.14 1.28
C PRO A 232 1.93 -5.63 1.73
N ILE A 233 2.91 -5.63 0.83
CA ILE A 233 4.29 -6.04 1.15
C ILE A 233 4.96 -5.04 2.09
N GLU A 234 4.76 -3.76 1.84
CA GLU A 234 5.26 -2.67 2.69
C GLU A 234 4.67 -2.75 4.09
N ASP A 235 3.34 -2.89 4.19
CA ASP A 235 2.66 -3.03 5.48
C ASP A 235 3.17 -4.25 6.25
N ALA A 236 3.41 -5.37 5.57
CA ALA A 236 3.94 -6.59 6.18
C ALA A 236 5.39 -6.41 6.67
N ILE A 237 6.27 -5.80 5.86
CA ILE A 237 7.68 -5.54 6.23
C ILE A 237 7.77 -4.58 7.42
N GLU A 238 6.93 -3.56 7.46
CA GLU A 238 6.88 -2.56 8.53
C GLU A 238 6.10 -3.03 9.76
N HIS A 239 5.53 -4.24 9.74
CA HIS A 239 4.70 -4.79 10.81
C HIS A 239 3.52 -3.89 11.18
N ILE A 240 2.87 -3.29 10.18
CA ILE A 240 1.65 -2.51 10.37
C ILE A 240 0.54 -3.45 10.86
N THR A 241 -0.03 -3.17 12.03
CA THR A 241 -1.07 -4.00 12.63
C THR A 241 -2.45 -3.59 12.17
N HIS A 242 -2.71 -2.28 12.06
CA HIS A 242 -4.00 -1.73 11.68
C HIS A 242 -3.84 -0.83 10.45
N SER A 243 -4.06 -1.43 9.28
CA SER A 243 -4.01 -0.75 7.98
C SER A 243 -5.36 -0.07 7.70
N ILE A 244 -5.41 1.26 7.91
CA ILE A 244 -6.64 2.04 7.78
C ILE A 244 -6.69 2.67 6.39
N CYS A 245 -7.72 2.35 5.62
CA CYS A 245 -8.00 2.89 4.30
C CYS A 245 -9.42 3.48 4.24
N THR A 246 -9.67 4.32 3.24
CA THR A 246 -11.03 4.80 2.95
C THR A 246 -11.87 3.70 2.30
N LEU A 247 -13.20 3.83 2.37
CA LEU A 247 -14.16 2.85 1.82
C LEU A 247 -13.96 2.57 0.33
N GLU A 248 -13.37 3.51 -0.40
CA GLU A 248 -13.05 3.36 -1.83
C GLU A 248 -12.11 2.18 -2.12
N PHE A 249 -11.35 1.73 -1.13
CA PHE A 249 -10.42 0.60 -1.22
C PHE A 249 -11.00 -0.74 -0.73
N GLU A 250 -12.27 -0.81 -0.40
CA GLU A 250 -12.91 -2.05 0.08
C GLU A 250 -12.74 -3.20 -0.93
N ASP A 251 -12.97 -2.93 -2.21
CA ASP A 251 -12.81 -3.92 -3.29
C ASP A 251 -11.34 -4.31 -3.55
N HIS A 252 -10.36 -3.56 -3.05
CA HIS A 252 -8.94 -3.89 -3.15
C HIS A 252 -8.48 -4.85 -2.05
N ARG A 253 -9.19 -4.92 -0.92
CA ARG A 253 -8.81 -5.76 0.23
C ARG A 253 -8.61 -7.25 -0.12
N PRO A 254 -9.44 -7.91 -0.93
CA PRO A 254 -9.20 -9.30 -1.31
C PRO A 254 -7.85 -9.52 -2.02
N LEU A 255 -7.39 -8.55 -2.82
CA LEU A 255 -6.08 -8.60 -3.46
C LEU A 255 -4.95 -8.36 -2.44
N TYR A 256 -5.13 -7.44 -1.52
CA TYR A 256 -4.21 -7.22 -0.40
C TYR A 256 -4.00 -8.53 0.40
N ASP A 257 -5.07 -9.17 0.84
CA ASP A 257 -5.03 -10.42 1.59
C ASP A 257 -4.38 -11.55 0.77
N TRP A 258 -4.64 -11.60 -0.54
CA TRP A 258 -4.04 -12.56 -1.45
C TRP A 258 -2.51 -12.36 -1.56
N VAL A 259 -2.03 -11.12 -1.68
CA VAL A 259 -0.60 -10.80 -1.77
C VAL A 259 0.12 -11.21 -0.48
N VAL A 260 -0.39 -10.80 0.69
CA VAL A 260 0.20 -11.17 1.99
C VAL A 260 0.29 -12.68 2.12
N LYS A 261 -0.79 -13.40 1.84
CA LYS A 261 -0.86 -14.87 1.93
C LYS A 261 0.09 -15.55 0.95
N GLU A 262 0.09 -15.17 -0.33
CA GLU A 262 0.85 -15.89 -1.35
C GLU A 262 2.34 -15.55 -1.32
N CYS A 263 2.72 -14.38 -0.80
CA CYS A 263 4.11 -14.00 -0.52
C CYS A 263 4.61 -14.52 0.84
N GLU A 264 3.75 -15.16 1.64
CA GLU A 264 4.10 -15.83 2.92
C GLU A 264 4.60 -14.85 4.00
N PHE A 265 3.91 -13.73 4.17
CA PHE A 265 4.12 -12.78 5.26
C PHE A 265 3.28 -13.11 6.50
#